data_735b7d53dae734ea34983bc6085401b8
#
_entry.id   735b7d53dae734ea34983bc6085401b8
#
_cell.length_a   1.000
_cell.length_b   1.000
_cell.length_c   1.000
_cell.angle_alpha   90.00
_cell.angle_beta   90.00
_cell.angle_gamma   90.00
#
_symmetry.space_group_name_H-M   'P 1'
#
loop_
_entity.id
_entity.type
_entity.pdbx_description
1 polymer ?
#
loop_
_entity_poly.entity_id
_entity_poly.type
_entity_poly.pdbx_seq_one_letter_code
_entity_poly.pdbx_strand_id
1 'polypeptide(L)'
;MKNTSPIILKGLPVSKGVSIGRAHVIEHGNNVIEEKYIEKKLVSKEIKRLKTTFKKTLIELDIIKSKISPSIKKNIGLFLDTHILLVSDKIFLESIKSRITENLNSSEWAIHTEYLNIKESFENIEDLYIKQRIDDVNHVVKMLLNNLIIKKNKINIISKSFNNVIVVTDDLSPADVIITYESKGLGLISEYGGRSSHSSILTRSLELPSIVGVKSALKIIKNDDYLILDGDEGLIFINP
;
A
#
# COMPACT_ATOMS: atom_id res chain seq x y z
N MET A 1 -5.90 39.19 -8.73
CA MET A 1 -6.17 37.75 -8.95
C MET A 1 -5.24 37.29 -10.05
N LYS A 2 -4.27 36.40 -9.72
CA LYS A 2 -3.42 35.80 -10.76
C LYS A 2 -4.29 34.77 -11.51
N ASN A 3 -4.57 35.04 -12.77
CA ASN A 3 -5.17 34.06 -13.69
C ASN A 3 -4.15 32.93 -13.94
N THR A 4 -4.05 32.01 -13.04
CA THR A 4 -3.35 30.75 -13.30
C THR A 4 -4.41 29.79 -13.85
N SER A 5 -4.25 29.37 -15.10
CA SER A 5 -5.10 28.31 -15.66
C SER A 5 -5.07 27.09 -14.74
N PRO A 6 -6.20 26.44 -14.50
CA PRO A 6 -6.24 25.27 -13.63
C PRO A 6 -5.29 24.19 -14.18
N ILE A 7 -4.53 23.55 -13.28
CA ILE A 7 -3.68 22.44 -13.65
C ILE A 7 -4.56 21.21 -13.78
N ILE A 8 -4.50 20.52 -14.93
CA ILE A 8 -5.27 19.30 -15.18
C ILE A 8 -4.29 18.13 -15.28
N LEU A 9 -4.49 17.12 -14.46
CA LEU A 9 -3.81 15.85 -14.59
C LEU A 9 -4.75 14.79 -15.15
N LYS A 10 -4.16 13.79 -15.83
CA LYS A 10 -4.89 12.65 -16.39
C LYS A 10 -4.29 11.35 -15.93
N GLY A 11 -5.17 10.39 -15.58
CA GLY A 11 -4.81 9.03 -15.21
C GLY A 11 -5.80 8.02 -15.78
N LEU A 12 -5.69 6.80 -15.28
CA LEU A 12 -6.60 5.70 -15.64
C LEU A 12 -7.80 5.72 -14.69
N PRO A 13 -9.03 5.91 -15.19
CA PRO A 13 -10.22 5.81 -14.37
C PRO A 13 -10.41 4.38 -13.87
N VAL A 14 -10.61 4.23 -12.56
CA VAL A 14 -10.76 2.93 -11.89
C VAL A 14 -12.16 2.76 -11.33
N SER A 15 -12.63 3.71 -10.57
CA SER A 15 -13.98 3.73 -10.01
C SER A 15 -14.67 5.05 -10.35
N LYS A 16 -15.90 4.95 -10.79
CA LYS A 16 -16.71 6.05 -11.30
C LYS A 16 -17.10 7.04 -10.19
N GLY A 17 -17.50 8.21 -10.62
CA GLY A 17 -18.02 9.28 -9.78
C GLY A 17 -17.14 10.51 -9.76
N VAL A 18 -17.74 11.64 -9.37
CA VAL A 18 -17.04 12.92 -9.22
C VAL A 18 -16.95 13.26 -7.75
N SER A 19 -15.76 13.64 -7.32
CA SER A 19 -15.49 14.06 -5.94
C SER A 19 -14.82 15.42 -5.92
N ILE A 20 -15.20 16.24 -4.95
CA ILE A 20 -14.66 17.58 -4.75
C ILE A 20 -14.21 17.68 -3.29
N GLY A 21 -12.94 17.99 -3.07
CA GLY A 21 -12.40 18.07 -1.72
C GLY A 21 -10.95 18.51 -1.66
N ARG A 22 -10.41 18.54 -0.45
CA ARG A 22 -9.00 18.84 -0.25
C ARG A 22 -8.13 17.61 -0.39
N ALA A 23 -6.94 17.79 -0.93
CA ALA A 23 -5.94 16.75 -1.04
C ALA A 23 -5.36 16.38 0.33
N HIS A 24 -5.22 15.08 0.58
CA HIS A 24 -4.40 14.55 1.66
C HIS A 24 -3.34 13.62 1.06
N VAL A 25 -2.09 14.08 1.08
CA VAL A 25 -0.98 13.38 0.43
C VAL A 25 -0.36 12.39 1.40
N ILE A 26 -0.21 11.13 0.97
CA ILE A 26 0.45 10.05 1.69
C ILE A 26 1.55 9.49 0.79
N GLU A 27 2.78 9.54 1.25
CA GLU A 27 3.90 8.89 0.58
C GLU A 27 4.26 7.61 1.32
N HIS A 28 4.14 6.47 0.66
CA HIS A 28 4.61 5.18 1.21
C HIS A 28 6.12 5.03 1.03
N GLY A 29 6.71 5.84 0.15
CA GLY A 29 8.12 5.82 -0.19
C GLY A 29 8.46 4.58 -1.03
N ASN A 30 8.78 4.77 -2.28
CA ASN A 30 9.51 3.78 -3.08
C ASN A 30 10.96 3.73 -2.56
N ASN A 31 11.15 3.17 -1.36
CA ASN A 31 12.48 2.96 -0.84
C ASN A 31 13.16 1.89 -1.70
N VAL A 32 14.13 2.31 -2.50
CA VAL A 32 15.08 1.37 -3.10
C VAL A 32 15.74 0.62 -1.93
N ILE A 33 15.47 -0.67 -1.85
CA ILE A 33 16.08 -1.50 -0.82
C ILE A 33 17.49 -1.80 -1.26
N GLU A 34 18.45 -1.15 -0.59
CA GLU A 34 19.85 -1.36 -0.86
C GLU A 34 20.34 -2.67 -0.24
N GLU A 35 21.23 -3.34 -0.93
CA GLU A 35 21.96 -4.48 -0.41
C GLU A 35 22.79 -4.03 0.79
N LYS A 36 22.46 -4.56 1.97
CA LYS A 36 23.11 -4.16 3.22
C LYS A 36 23.37 -5.36 4.11
N TYR A 37 24.63 -5.44 4.57
CA TYR A 37 25.11 -6.45 5.52
C TYR A 37 25.27 -5.87 6.90
N ILE A 38 25.16 -6.74 7.91
CA ILE A 38 25.33 -6.39 9.33
C ILE A 38 26.53 -7.11 9.94
N GLU A 39 27.08 -6.55 11.01
CA GLU A 39 28.09 -7.25 11.78
C GLU A 39 27.47 -8.42 12.57
N LYS A 40 28.22 -9.53 12.70
CA LYS A 40 27.76 -10.75 13.40
C LYS A 40 27.21 -10.47 14.81
N LYS A 41 27.80 -9.50 15.52
CA LYS A 41 27.33 -9.08 16.85
C LYS A 41 25.93 -8.46 16.88
N LEU A 42 25.42 -7.98 15.71
CA LEU A 42 24.11 -7.34 15.57
C LEU A 42 22.98 -8.31 15.17
N VAL A 43 23.30 -9.57 14.84
CA VAL A 43 22.32 -10.58 14.37
C VAL A 43 21.14 -10.71 15.34
N SER A 44 21.41 -10.88 16.64
CA SER A 44 20.34 -11.03 17.64
C SER A 44 19.42 -9.81 17.72
N LYS A 45 19.99 -8.60 17.59
CA LYS A 45 19.23 -7.35 17.58
C LYS A 45 18.37 -7.23 16.32
N GLU A 46 18.91 -7.64 15.19
CA GLU A 46 18.22 -7.59 13.90
C GLU A 46 17.07 -8.61 13.84
N ILE A 47 17.26 -9.82 14.35
CA ILE A 47 16.19 -10.82 14.48
C ILE A 47 15.07 -10.31 15.41
N LYS A 48 15.41 -9.64 16.52
CA LYS A 48 14.40 -9.03 17.39
C LYS A 48 13.61 -7.93 16.67
N ARG A 49 14.30 -7.12 15.87
CA ARG A 49 13.69 -6.08 15.02
C ARG A 49 12.73 -6.69 14.01
N LEU A 50 13.13 -7.74 13.29
CA LEU A 50 12.30 -8.50 12.36
C LEU A 50 11.04 -9.03 13.04
N LYS A 51 11.18 -9.77 14.15
CA LYS A 51 10.02 -10.33 14.90
C LYS A 51 9.05 -9.24 15.35
N THR A 52 9.57 -8.10 15.80
CA THR A 52 8.74 -6.96 16.21
C THR A 52 7.97 -6.39 15.03
N THR A 53 8.59 -6.37 13.84
CA THR A 53 7.95 -5.89 12.61
C THR A 53 6.81 -6.81 12.18
N PHE A 54 7.03 -8.12 12.14
CA PHE A 54 5.98 -9.10 11.84
C PHE A 54 4.79 -8.95 12.80
N LYS A 55 5.04 -8.84 14.10
CA LYS A 55 4.00 -8.61 15.10
C LYS A 55 3.22 -7.32 14.87
N LYS A 56 3.90 -6.22 14.53
CA LYS A 56 3.25 -4.95 14.21
C LYS A 56 2.37 -5.06 12.97
N THR A 57 2.87 -5.71 11.92
CA THR A 57 2.11 -5.89 10.67
C THR A 57 0.86 -6.74 10.91
N LEU A 58 0.93 -7.78 11.74
CA LEU A 58 -0.25 -8.57 12.14
C LEU A 58 -1.27 -7.71 12.88
N ILE A 59 -0.84 -6.93 13.86
CA ILE A 59 -1.75 -6.02 14.61
C ILE A 59 -2.41 -5.02 13.66
N GLU A 60 -1.67 -4.48 12.71
CA GLU A 60 -2.18 -3.54 11.71
C GLU A 60 -3.27 -4.20 10.83
N LEU A 61 -3.02 -5.41 10.32
CA LEU A 61 -3.98 -6.18 9.54
C LEU A 61 -5.25 -6.51 10.36
N ASP A 62 -5.10 -6.91 11.62
CA ASP A 62 -6.23 -7.20 12.51
C ASP A 62 -7.07 -5.94 12.78
N ILE A 63 -6.43 -4.79 13.00
CA ILE A 63 -7.14 -3.51 13.17
C ILE A 63 -7.92 -3.16 11.90
N ILE A 64 -7.32 -3.28 10.72
CA ILE A 64 -7.99 -3.05 9.44
C ILE A 64 -9.20 -3.98 9.33
N LYS A 65 -9.00 -5.28 9.58
CA LYS A 65 -10.07 -6.29 9.53
C LYS A 65 -11.21 -6.00 10.51
N SER A 66 -10.91 -5.48 11.70
CA SER A 66 -11.91 -5.13 12.70
C SER A 66 -12.77 -3.92 12.34
N LYS A 67 -12.23 -3.01 11.51
CA LYS A 67 -12.91 -1.77 11.08
C LYS A 67 -13.79 -1.96 9.84
N ILE A 68 -13.69 -3.08 9.15
CA ILE A 68 -14.48 -3.34 7.95
C ILE A 68 -15.93 -3.59 8.33
N SER A 69 -16.83 -2.86 7.69
CA SER A 69 -18.28 -3.06 7.84
C SER A 69 -18.73 -4.45 7.33
N PRO A 70 -19.80 -5.02 7.89
CA PRO A 70 -20.29 -6.35 7.49
C PRO A 70 -20.61 -6.48 6.00
N SER A 71 -21.06 -5.40 5.35
CA SER A 71 -21.39 -5.36 3.92
C SER A 71 -20.18 -5.59 3.02
N ILE A 72 -19.01 -5.15 3.45
CA ILE A 72 -17.76 -5.21 2.70
C ILE A 72 -16.96 -6.46 3.06
N LYS A 73 -17.17 -6.99 4.28
CA LYS A 73 -16.43 -8.13 4.83
C LYS A 73 -16.43 -9.36 3.92
N LYS A 74 -17.52 -9.59 3.17
CA LYS A 74 -17.65 -10.73 2.25
C LYS A 74 -16.64 -10.68 1.10
N ASN A 75 -16.34 -9.49 0.59
CA ASN A 75 -15.47 -9.31 -0.59
C ASN A 75 -13.99 -9.12 -0.19
N ILE A 76 -13.74 -8.50 0.96
CA ILE A 76 -12.40 -8.09 1.41
C ILE A 76 -11.84 -9.02 2.48
N GLY A 77 -12.71 -9.70 3.23
CA GLY A 77 -12.28 -10.56 4.33
C GLY A 77 -11.28 -11.63 3.87
N LEU A 78 -11.55 -12.30 2.76
CA LEU A 78 -10.67 -13.32 2.21
C LEU A 78 -9.28 -12.78 1.83
N PHE A 79 -9.23 -11.56 1.29
CA PHE A 79 -7.98 -10.90 0.95
C PHE A 79 -7.14 -10.59 2.19
N LEU A 80 -7.74 -10.01 3.23
CA LEU A 80 -7.05 -9.75 4.50
C LEU A 80 -6.65 -11.04 5.21
N ASP A 81 -7.46 -12.08 5.15
CA ASP A 81 -7.14 -13.40 5.71
C ASP A 81 -5.91 -14.00 5.04
N THR A 82 -5.79 -13.86 3.71
CA THR A 82 -4.60 -14.27 2.96
C THR A 82 -3.36 -13.52 3.44
N HIS A 83 -3.43 -12.22 3.63
CA HIS A 83 -2.30 -11.42 4.12
C HIS A 83 -1.93 -11.80 5.55
N ILE A 84 -2.91 -12.00 6.44
CA ILE A 84 -2.68 -12.47 7.81
C ILE A 84 -2.00 -13.84 7.80
N LEU A 85 -2.43 -14.77 6.96
CA LEU A 85 -1.81 -16.08 6.81
C LEU A 85 -0.35 -15.98 6.35
N LEU A 86 -0.06 -15.14 5.34
CA LEU A 86 1.30 -14.92 4.85
C LEU A 86 2.23 -14.33 5.93
N VAL A 87 1.76 -13.32 6.68
CA VAL A 87 2.55 -12.74 7.79
C VAL A 87 2.70 -13.72 8.95
N SER A 88 1.75 -14.62 9.15
CA SER A 88 1.78 -15.64 10.20
C SER A 88 2.58 -16.89 9.81
N ASP A 89 3.00 -16.99 8.55
CA ASP A 89 3.71 -18.16 8.06
C ASP A 89 5.09 -18.27 8.71
N LYS A 90 5.29 -19.41 9.40
CA LYS A 90 6.55 -19.71 10.08
C LYS A 90 7.69 -19.98 9.09
N ILE A 91 7.40 -20.59 7.94
CA ILE A 91 8.42 -20.91 6.92
C ILE A 91 8.95 -19.60 6.35
N PHE A 92 8.08 -18.67 5.98
CA PHE A 92 8.45 -17.35 5.49
C PHE A 92 9.31 -16.57 6.49
N LEU A 93 8.92 -16.56 7.78
CA LEU A 93 9.69 -15.90 8.83
C LEU A 93 11.06 -16.56 9.06
N GLU A 94 11.13 -17.90 9.10
CA GLU A 94 12.39 -18.63 9.33
C GLU A 94 13.35 -18.48 8.13
N SER A 95 12.86 -18.47 6.90
CA SER A 95 13.65 -18.22 5.70
C SER A 95 14.34 -16.85 5.75
N ILE A 96 13.61 -15.79 6.13
CA ILE A 96 14.20 -14.46 6.31
C ILE A 96 15.22 -14.44 7.45
N LYS A 97 14.97 -15.14 8.57
CA LYS A 97 15.92 -15.24 9.69
C LYS A 97 17.20 -15.95 9.28
N SER A 98 17.12 -17.03 8.49
CA SER A 98 18.29 -17.74 7.98
C SER A 98 19.18 -16.78 7.19
N ARG A 99 18.62 -15.95 6.31
CA ARG A 99 19.38 -14.92 5.58
C ARG A 99 20.09 -13.92 6.50
N ILE A 100 19.43 -13.51 7.59
CA ILE A 100 20.06 -12.63 8.59
C ILE A 100 21.20 -13.35 9.32
N THR A 101 21.01 -14.61 9.66
CA THR A 101 21.95 -15.37 10.49
C THR A 101 23.15 -15.87 9.69
N GLU A 102 22.92 -16.41 8.49
CA GLU A 102 23.92 -17.07 7.66
C GLU A 102 24.61 -16.10 6.72
N ASN A 103 23.82 -15.21 6.07
CA ASN A 103 24.33 -14.26 5.07
C ASN A 103 24.63 -12.88 5.67
N LEU A 104 24.35 -12.67 6.97
CA LEU A 104 24.52 -11.38 7.65
C LEU A 104 23.76 -10.22 7.00
N ASN A 105 22.63 -10.50 6.37
CA ASN A 105 21.81 -9.48 5.70
C ASN A 105 21.10 -8.60 6.74
N SER A 106 20.88 -7.31 6.41
CA SER A 106 19.92 -6.49 7.16
C SER A 106 18.50 -7.06 7.00
N SER A 107 17.58 -6.75 7.91
CA SER A 107 16.19 -7.23 7.80
C SER A 107 15.52 -6.76 6.51
N GLU A 108 15.78 -5.54 6.05
CA GLU A 108 15.24 -5.00 4.81
C GLU A 108 15.72 -5.82 3.61
N TRP A 109 17.03 -6.06 3.52
CA TRP A 109 17.61 -6.82 2.42
C TRP A 109 17.19 -8.29 2.48
N ALA A 110 17.12 -8.90 3.67
CA ALA A 110 16.67 -10.27 3.84
C ALA A 110 15.20 -10.47 3.38
N ILE A 111 14.28 -9.55 3.73
CA ILE A 111 12.89 -9.58 3.26
C ILE A 111 12.82 -9.40 1.74
N HIS A 112 13.57 -8.43 1.20
CA HIS A 112 13.58 -8.17 -0.23
C HIS A 112 14.11 -9.37 -1.04
N THR A 113 15.21 -9.97 -0.61
CA THR A 113 15.79 -11.14 -1.27
C THR A 113 14.86 -12.35 -1.21
N GLU A 114 14.18 -12.56 -0.07
CA GLU A 114 13.20 -13.63 0.05
C GLU A 114 12.01 -13.42 -0.91
N TYR A 115 11.54 -12.17 -1.01
CA TYR A 115 10.52 -11.82 -2.00
C TYR A 115 10.96 -12.12 -3.44
N LEU A 116 12.19 -11.79 -3.80
CA LEU A 116 12.71 -12.07 -5.15
C LEU A 116 12.73 -13.57 -5.45
N ASN A 117 13.13 -14.41 -4.48
CA ASN A 117 13.12 -15.87 -4.65
C ASN A 117 11.70 -16.43 -4.82
N ILE A 118 10.75 -15.93 -4.01
CA ILE A 118 9.34 -16.31 -4.14
C ILE A 118 8.83 -15.88 -5.52
N LYS A 119 9.11 -14.65 -5.95
CA LYS A 119 8.71 -14.11 -7.24
C LYS A 119 9.23 -14.97 -8.39
N GLU A 120 10.51 -15.34 -8.39
CA GLU A 120 11.11 -16.22 -9.38
C GLU A 120 10.40 -17.58 -9.43
N SER A 121 10.04 -18.15 -8.27
CA SER A 121 9.28 -19.39 -8.20
C SER A 121 7.89 -19.27 -8.85
N PHE A 122 7.24 -18.10 -8.69
CA PHE A 122 5.93 -17.83 -9.31
C PHE A 122 6.02 -17.56 -10.82
N GLU A 123 7.13 -17.03 -11.31
CA GLU A 123 7.33 -16.78 -12.75
C GLU A 123 7.33 -18.10 -13.56
N ASN A 124 7.77 -19.19 -12.95
CA ASN A 124 7.81 -20.53 -13.54
C ASN A 124 6.46 -21.28 -13.51
N ILE A 125 5.42 -20.69 -12.92
CA ILE A 125 4.08 -21.29 -12.83
C ILE A 125 3.28 -20.93 -14.09
N GLU A 126 2.71 -21.93 -14.76
CA GLU A 126 1.89 -21.72 -15.96
C GLU A 126 0.49 -21.20 -15.64
N ASP A 127 -0.07 -21.54 -14.48
CA ASP A 127 -1.39 -21.11 -14.04
C ASP A 127 -1.42 -19.62 -13.72
N LEU A 128 -2.15 -18.86 -14.54
CA LEU A 128 -2.28 -17.42 -14.42
C LEU A 128 -2.92 -16.98 -13.08
N TYR A 129 -3.84 -17.77 -12.54
CA TYR A 129 -4.49 -17.47 -11.28
C TYR A 129 -3.51 -17.58 -10.11
N ILE A 130 -2.69 -18.62 -10.10
CA ILE A 130 -1.64 -18.79 -9.09
C ILE A 130 -0.58 -17.71 -9.27
N LYS A 131 -0.17 -17.41 -10.50
CA LYS A 131 0.82 -16.38 -10.81
C LYS A 131 0.41 -15.01 -10.28
N GLN A 132 -0.87 -14.66 -10.32
CA GLN A 132 -1.38 -13.39 -9.78
C GLN A 132 -1.27 -13.31 -8.24
N ARG A 133 -1.12 -14.45 -7.53
CA ARG A 133 -0.95 -14.43 -6.07
C ARG A 133 0.37 -13.81 -5.61
N ILE A 134 1.32 -13.62 -6.50
CA ILE A 134 2.55 -12.89 -6.19
C ILE A 134 2.27 -11.44 -5.75
N ASP A 135 1.17 -10.85 -6.20
CA ASP A 135 0.76 -9.51 -5.79
C ASP A 135 0.41 -9.45 -4.29
N ASP A 136 -0.21 -10.51 -3.75
CA ASP A 136 -0.50 -10.61 -2.32
C ASP A 136 0.80 -10.65 -1.50
N VAL A 137 1.79 -11.42 -1.97
CA VAL A 137 3.12 -11.47 -1.34
C VAL A 137 3.81 -10.10 -1.41
N ASN A 138 3.76 -9.44 -2.55
CA ASN A 138 4.33 -8.11 -2.74
C ASN A 138 3.72 -7.08 -1.77
N HIS A 139 2.40 -7.11 -1.57
CA HIS A 139 1.72 -6.23 -0.62
C HIS A 139 2.18 -6.49 0.82
N VAL A 140 2.26 -7.75 1.24
CA VAL A 140 2.76 -8.11 2.58
C VAL A 140 4.21 -7.66 2.77
N VAL A 141 5.07 -7.88 1.78
CA VAL A 141 6.48 -7.45 1.80
C VAL A 141 6.58 -5.93 1.92
N LYS A 142 5.80 -5.17 1.15
CA LYS A 142 5.73 -3.70 1.27
C LYS A 142 5.30 -3.26 2.67
N MET A 143 4.30 -3.91 3.27
CA MET A 143 3.87 -3.61 4.64
C MET A 143 4.98 -3.88 5.66
N LEU A 144 5.68 -5.02 5.55
CA LEU A 144 6.81 -5.37 6.41
C LEU A 144 7.94 -4.34 6.26
N LEU A 145 8.35 -4.00 5.05
CA LEU A 145 9.39 -3.01 4.78
C LEU A 145 9.01 -1.63 5.31
N ASN A 146 7.79 -1.19 5.09
CA ASN A 146 7.29 0.07 5.65
C ASN A 146 7.37 0.08 7.18
N ASN A 147 6.98 -1.00 7.84
CA ASN A 147 7.06 -1.14 9.30
C ASN A 147 8.50 -1.22 9.84
N LEU A 148 9.47 -1.62 9.01
CA LEU A 148 10.90 -1.60 9.34
C LEU A 148 11.52 -0.21 9.21
N ILE A 149 11.25 0.47 8.09
CA ILE A 149 11.95 1.69 7.68
C ILE A 149 11.39 2.90 8.43
N ILE A 150 10.07 2.91 8.65
CA ILE A 150 9.41 4.08 9.21
C ILE A 150 9.48 4.05 10.74
N LYS A 151 10.39 4.85 11.27
CA LYS A 151 10.51 5.10 12.70
C LYS A 151 9.22 5.74 13.24
N LYS A 152 8.54 5.01 14.16
CA LYS A 152 7.56 5.47 15.17
C LYS A 152 6.30 6.28 14.77
N ASN A 153 6.17 6.92 13.62
CA ASN A 153 5.10 7.90 13.41
C ASN A 153 3.91 7.45 12.56
N LYS A 154 3.83 6.20 12.10
CA LYS A 154 2.76 5.75 11.19
C LYS A 154 1.70 4.81 11.78
N ILE A 155 1.72 4.48 13.06
CA ILE A 155 0.48 4.01 13.75
C ILE A 155 -0.62 5.09 13.63
N ASN A 156 -0.25 6.31 13.27
CA ASN A 156 -1.16 7.42 12.98
C ASN A 156 -1.93 7.32 11.65
N ILE A 157 -1.65 6.38 10.74
CA ILE A 157 -2.48 6.24 9.52
C ILE A 157 -3.87 5.73 9.92
N ILE A 158 -3.95 4.83 10.89
CA ILE A 158 -5.23 4.30 11.41
C ILE A 158 -5.96 5.33 12.29
N SER A 159 -5.25 6.29 12.87
CA SER A 159 -5.82 7.38 13.68
C SER A 159 -6.11 8.65 12.87
N LYS A 160 -5.57 8.79 11.64
CA LYS A 160 -5.91 9.91 10.77
C LYS A 160 -7.28 9.64 10.15
N SER A 161 -8.23 10.46 10.51
CA SER A 161 -9.51 10.53 9.81
C SER A 161 -9.29 11.13 8.43
N PHE A 162 -9.53 10.35 7.38
CA PHE A 162 -9.57 10.84 5.99
C PHE A 162 -10.96 11.43 5.65
N ASN A 163 -11.65 11.93 6.65
CA ASN A 163 -12.98 12.48 6.46
C ASN A 163 -12.97 13.69 5.53
N ASN A 164 -13.81 13.64 4.51
CA ASN A 164 -13.99 14.73 3.53
C ASN A 164 -12.71 15.15 2.78
N VAL A 165 -11.76 14.24 2.56
CA VAL A 165 -10.56 14.51 1.78
C VAL A 165 -10.44 13.54 0.60
N ILE A 166 -9.72 13.96 -0.44
CA ILE A 166 -9.25 13.12 -1.53
C ILE A 166 -7.83 12.68 -1.19
N VAL A 167 -7.63 11.38 -1.01
CA VAL A 167 -6.32 10.82 -0.67
C VAL A 167 -5.47 10.69 -1.93
N VAL A 168 -4.24 11.19 -1.88
CA VAL A 168 -3.26 11.14 -2.97
C VAL A 168 -2.06 10.34 -2.49
N THR A 169 -1.69 9.29 -3.22
CA THR A 169 -0.58 8.39 -2.82
C THR A 169 0.33 8.05 -4.00
N ASP A 170 1.53 7.57 -3.70
CA ASP A 170 2.44 7.00 -4.70
C ASP A 170 1.90 5.68 -5.27
N ASP A 171 1.57 4.73 -4.40
CA ASP A 171 1.01 3.43 -4.77
C ASP A 171 -0.16 3.08 -3.84
N LEU A 172 -1.27 2.66 -4.42
CA LEU A 172 -2.51 2.43 -3.69
C LEU A 172 -2.52 1.03 -3.09
N SER A 173 -2.41 0.94 -1.77
CA SER A 173 -2.58 -0.32 -1.06
C SER A 173 -4.07 -0.60 -0.76
N PRO A 174 -4.45 -1.86 -0.61
CA PRO A 174 -5.80 -2.21 -0.15
C PRO A 174 -6.15 -1.60 1.22
N ALA A 175 -5.15 -1.44 2.10
CA ALA A 175 -5.33 -0.79 3.39
C ALA A 175 -5.75 0.69 3.23
N ASP A 176 -5.12 1.42 2.30
CA ASP A 176 -5.47 2.82 2.03
C ASP A 176 -6.92 2.93 1.55
N VAL A 177 -7.34 2.02 0.67
CA VAL A 177 -8.72 2.00 0.17
C VAL A 177 -9.72 1.81 1.30
N ILE A 178 -9.47 0.81 2.17
CA ILE A 178 -10.36 0.49 3.29
C ILE A 178 -10.41 1.65 4.29
N ILE A 179 -9.25 2.18 4.67
CA ILE A 179 -9.18 3.27 5.65
C ILE A 179 -9.87 4.52 5.08
N THR A 180 -9.65 4.85 3.80
CA THR A 180 -10.31 5.99 3.15
C THR A 180 -11.82 5.83 3.14
N TYR A 181 -12.32 4.65 2.78
CA TYR A 181 -13.75 4.37 2.77
C TYR A 181 -14.39 4.46 4.15
N GLU A 182 -13.82 3.76 5.14
CA GLU A 182 -14.34 3.73 6.51
C GLU A 182 -14.25 5.10 7.21
N SER A 183 -13.30 5.94 6.79
CA SER A 183 -13.17 7.32 7.27
C SER A 183 -14.03 8.33 6.51
N LYS A 184 -14.89 7.88 5.57
CA LYS A 184 -15.70 8.75 4.71
C LYS A 184 -14.83 9.70 3.85
N GLY A 185 -13.70 9.21 3.35
CA GLY A 185 -12.91 9.91 2.34
C GLY A 185 -13.69 10.01 1.03
N LEU A 186 -13.40 11.04 0.26
CA LEU A 186 -14.16 11.38 -0.94
C LEU A 186 -13.67 10.64 -2.19
N GLY A 187 -12.39 10.24 -2.24
CA GLY A 187 -11.81 9.58 -3.39
C GLY A 187 -10.34 9.31 -3.25
N LEU A 188 -9.76 8.64 -4.25
CA LEU A 188 -8.39 8.17 -4.25
C LEU A 188 -7.68 8.52 -5.57
N ILE A 189 -6.46 9.01 -5.45
CA ILE A 189 -5.55 9.28 -6.57
C ILE A 189 -4.25 8.55 -6.31
N SER A 190 -3.74 7.81 -7.31
CA SER A 190 -2.45 7.13 -7.18
C SER A 190 -1.52 7.44 -8.36
N GLU A 191 -0.24 7.68 -8.06
CA GLU A 191 0.79 7.92 -9.08
C GLU A 191 1.09 6.65 -9.88
N TYR A 192 1.14 5.50 -9.19
CA TYR A 192 1.32 4.18 -9.80
C TYR A 192 0.03 3.36 -9.72
N GLY A 193 0.04 2.19 -10.36
CA GLY A 193 -1.05 1.24 -10.34
C GLY A 193 -1.75 1.08 -11.69
N GLY A 194 -2.61 0.06 -11.77
CA GLY A 194 -3.36 -0.29 -12.96
C GLY A 194 -4.79 -0.72 -12.63
N ARG A 195 -5.65 -0.79 -13.65
CA ARG A 195 -7.08 -1.14 -13.49
C ARG A 195 -7.33 -2.53 -12.93
N SER A 196 -6.40 -3.45 -13.11
CA SER A 196 -6.49 -4.85 -12.66
C SER A 196 -5.87 -5.11 -11.29
N SER A 197 -5.26 -4.10 -10.64
CA SER A 197 -4.70 -4.27 -9.30
C SER A 197 -5.79 -4.59 -8.26
N HIS A 198 -5.43 -5.32 -7.21
CA HIS A 198 -6.35 -5.64 -6.11
C HIS A 198 -6.97 -4.39 -5.48
N SER A 199 -6.17 -3.35 -5.29
CA SER A 199 -6.66 -2.06 -4.77
C SER A 199 -7.69 -1.42 -5.71
N SER A 200 -7.47 -1.52 -7.03
CA SER A 200 -8.41 -1.02 -8.03
C SER A 200 -9.72 -1.81 -8.07
N ILE A 201 -9.67 -3.13 -7.90
CA ILE A 201 -10.87 -3.97 -7.78
C ILE A 201 -11.65 -3.56 -6.53
N LEU A 202 -10.93 -3.31 -5.44
CA LEU A 202 -11.51 -2.91 -4.17
C LEU A 202 -12.19 -1.54 -4.24
N THR A 203 -11.56 -0.52 -4.85
CA THR A 203 -12.17 0.80 -5.01
C THR A 203 -13.47 0.73 -5.82
N ARG A 204 -13.52 -0.12 -6.87
CA ARG A 204 -14.76 -0.36 -7.63
C ARG A 204 -15.84 -1.01 -6.77
N SER A 205 -15.49 -2.02 -5.98
CA SER A 205 -16.43 -2.72 -5.10
C SER A 205 -17.00 -1.82 -4.01
N LEU A 206 -16.28 -0.78 -3.63
CA LEU A 206 -16.67 0.21 -2.63
C LEU A 206 -17.30 1.46 -3.24
N GLU A 207 -17.38 1.52 -4.56
CA GLU A 207 -17.88 2.69 -5.31
C GLU A 207 -17.16 4.00 -4.90
N LEU A 208 -15.88 3.89 -4.50
CA LEU A 208 -15.07 5.03 -4.09
C LEU A 208 -14.38 5.63 -5.33
N PRO A 209 -14.73 6.87 -5.76
CA PRO A 209 -14.14 7.49 -6.94
C PRO A 209 -12.62 7.41 -6.93
N SER A 210 -12.00 6.90 -8.00
CA SER A 210 -10.56 6.69 -8.01
C SER A 210 -9.92 6.72 -9.38
N ILE A 211 -8.71 7.30 -9.43
CA ILE A 211 -7.86 7.43 -10.61
C ILE A 211 -6.46 6.94 -10.24
N VAL A 212 -5.89 6.05 -11.06
CA VAL A 212 -4.52 5.54 -10.86
C VAL A 212 -3.63 5.86 -12.06
N GLY A 213 -2.32 5.68 -11.91
CA GLY A 213 -1.37 5.96 -12.98
C GLY A 213 -1.24 7.44 -13.32
N VAL A 214 -1.47 8.32 -12.36
CA VAL A 214 -1.40 9.78 -12.53
C VAL A 214 0.05 10.23 -12.40
N LYS A 215 0.75 10.35 -13.54
CA LYS A 215 2.18 10.71 -13.55
C LYS A 215 2.45 12.01 -12.80
N SER A 216 3.44 11.97 -11.92
CA SER A 216 3.91 13.10 -11.12
C SER A 216 2.86 13.70 -10.18
N ALA A 217 1.84 12.92 -9.79
CA ALA A 217 0.78 13.41 -8.89
C ALA A 217 1.36 13.99 -7.59
N LEU A 218 2.30 13.29 -6.94
CA LEU A 218 2.92 13.72 -5.68
C LEU A 218 3.85 14.94 -5.82
N LYS A 219 4.37 15.19 -7.03
CA LYS A 219 5.17 16.40 -7.28
C LYS A 219 4.29 17.62 -7.43
N ILE A 220 3.12 17.48 -8.03
CA ILE A 220 2.23 18.57 -8.42
C ILE A 220 1.20 18.85 -7.34
N ILE A 221 0.52 17.80 -6.82
CA ILE A 221 -0.52 17.96 -5.80
C ILE A 221 0.14 18.08 -4.41
N LYS A 222 -0.27 19.05 -3.64
CA LYS A 222 0.18 19.25 -2.27
C LYS A 222 -0.97 19.06 -1.28
N ASN A 223 -0.62 18.82 -0.01
CA ASN A 223 -1.64 18.79 1.04
C ASN A 223 -2.47 20.06 1.01
N ASP A 224 -3.77 19.92 1.22
CA ASP A 224 -4.77 20.98 1.26
C ASP A 224 -5.07 21.67 -0.09
N ASP A 225 -4.47 21.23 -1.20
CA ASP A 225 -4.92 21.66 -2.53
C ASP A 225 -6.40 21.28 -2.73
N TYR A 226 -7.15 22.17 -3.39
CA TYR A 226 -8.54 21.90 -3.73
C TYR A 226 -8.60 21.10 -5.02
N LEU A 227 -9.24 19.94 -4.98
CA LEU A 227 -9.28 19.00 -6.09
C LEU A 227 -10.70 18.74 -6.55
N ILE A 228 -10.88 18.63 -7.86
CA ILE A 228 -12.01 17.94 -8.48
C ILE A 228 -11.46 16.67 -9.11
N LEU A 229 -11.92 15.52 -8.64
CA LEU A 229 -11.59 14.20 -9.15
C LEU A 229 -12.77 13.72 -10.00
N ASP A 230 -12.56 13.50 -11.29
CA ASP A 230 -13.52 12.91 -12.22
C ASP A 230 -13.10 11.46 -12.52
N GLY A 231 -13.68 10.53 -11.77
CA GLY A 231 -13.42 9.10 -11.90
C GLY A 231 -14.04 8.46 -13.14
N ASP A 232 -14.90 9.15 -13.87
CA ASP A 232 -15.46 8.67 -15.14
C ASP A 232 -14.49 8.94 -16.30
N GLU A 233 -13.96 10.17 -16.38
CA GLU A 233 -13.05 10.60 -17.44
C GLU A 233 -11.57 10.41 -17.11
N GLY A 234 -11.23 10.16 -15.84
CA GLY A 234 -9.85 10.04 -15.36
C GLY A 234 -9.13 11.38 -15.31
N LEU A 235 -9.86 12.46 -15.01
CA LEU A 235 -9.33 13.83 -14.94
C LEU A 235 -9.28 14.32 -13.50
N ILE A 236 -8.25 15.10 -13.19
CA ILE A 236 -8.07 15.74 -11.91
C ILE A 236 -7.79 17.22 -12.16
N PHE A 237 -8.63 18.07 -11.61
CA PHE A 237 -8.45 19.52 -11.66
C PHE A 237 -7.90 20.00 -10.31
N ILE A 238 -6.84 20.79 -10.35
CA ILE A 238 -6.13 21.27 -9.17
C ILE A 238 -6.33 22.77 -9.05
N ASN A 239 -6.87 23.21 -7.90
CA ASN A 239 -7.16 24.59 -7.58
C ASN A 239 -7.92 25.31 -8.71
N PRO A 240 -9.03 24.70 -9.20
CA PRO A 240 -9.82 25.22 -10.31
C PRO A 240 -10.53 26.55 -9.97
#